data_78dd819aceb0369822d6f98d9295c1c7
#
_entry.id   78dd819aceb0369822d6f98d9295c1c7
#
_cell.length_a   1.000
_cell.length_b   1.000
_cell.length_c   1.000
_cell.angle_alpha   90.00
_cell.angle_beta   90.00
_cell.angle_gamma   90.00
#
_symmetry.space_group_name_H-M   'P 1'
#
loop_
_entity.id
_entity.type
_entity.pdbx_description
1 polymer ?
#
loop_
_entity_poly.entity_id
_entity_poly.type
_entity_poly.pdbx_seq_one_letter_code
_entity_poly.pdbx_strand_id
1 'polypeptide(L)'
;YDKPIMAAAYPKKALPIQYAINFKFLNQDTKQIRVENGAVEVLDASTGFFLIKREVVEKMMQAYPELHYRNDSNIDEKFHKYCYSFFDTIHDPDDNRYLSEDYTFCRRWQKIGGEIWLDPNTKLNHVGSYTFEGDVSKIINQGSSN
;
A
#
# COMPACT_ATOMS: atom_id res chain seq x y z
N TYR A 1 3.60 8.92 13.68
CA TYR A 1 2.92 9.53 12.52
C TYR A 1 1.39 9.63 12.68
N ASP A 2 0.78 8.73 13.44
CA ASP A 2 -0.68 8.66 13.66
C ASP A 2 -1.52 8.69 12.37
N LYS A 3 -1.14 7.91 11.38
CA LYS A 3 -1.83 7.80 10.08
C LYS A 3 -2.74 6.58 10.03
N PRO A 4 -3.84 6.59 9.25
CA PRO A 4 -4.75 5.45 9.11
C PRO A 4 -4.05 4.20 8.55
N ILE A 5 -3.19 4.42 7.56
CA ILE A 5 -2.31 3.40 6.97
C ILE A 5 -0.90 3.95 6.90
N MET A 6 0.06 3.14 7.38
CA MET A 6 1.48 3.45 7.30
C MET A 6 2.23 2.25 6.73
N ALA A 7 3.01 2.47 5.68
CA ALA A 7 3.86 1.48 5.03
C ALA A 7 5.34 1.79 5.25
N ALA A 8 6.19 0.78 5.14
CA ALA A 8 7.61 0.95 4.89
C ALA A 8 8.01 0.14 3.64
N ALA A 9 8.80 0.75 2.77
CA ALA A 9 9.18 0.12 1.52
C ALA A 9 10.38 -0.80 1.67
N TYR A 10 10.28 -1.98 1.09
CA TYR A 10 11.38 -2.91 0.89
C TYR A 10 11.66 -3.08 -0.61
N PRO A 11 12.92 -3.35 -1.00
CA PRO A 11 13.27 -3.50 -2.41
C PRO A 11 12.65 -4.75 -3.02
N LYS A 12 12.37 -4.71 -4.31
CA LYS A 12 12.09 -5.92 -5.10
C LYS A 12 13.34 -6.79 -5.17
N LYS A 13 13.17 -8.11 -5.34
CA LYS A 13 14.30 -9.04 -5.58
C LYS A 13 14.81 -8.90 -7.02
N ALA A 14 15.30 -7.71 -7.36
CA ALA A 14 15.79 -7.37 -8.69
C ALA A 14 16.90 -6.32 -8.63
N LEU A 15 17.77 -6.32 -9.60
CA LEU A 15 18.79 -5.28 -9.81
C LEU A 15 18.58 -4.62 -11.18
N PRO A 16 18.72 -3.28 -11.28
CA PRO A 16 18.97 -2.32 -10.19
C PRO A 16 17.82 -2.31 -9.17
N ILE A 17 18.10 -1.85 -7.95
CA ILE A 17 17.11 -1.80 -6.86
C ILE A 17 15.87 -1.01 -7.28
N GLN A 18 14.72 -1.61 -7.11
CA GLN A 18 13.40 -1.04 -7.37
C GLN A 18 12.49 -1.32 -6.18
N TYR A 19 11.49 -0.47 -5.97
CA TYR A 19 10.51 -0.62 -4.90
C TYR A 19 9.11 -0.85 -5.48
N ALA A 20 8.27 -1.60 -4.75
CA ALA A 20 6.87 -1.82 -5.09
C ALA A 20 6.00 -0.71 -4.44
N ILE A 21 6.23 0.52 -4.87
CA ILE A 21 5.48 1.71 -4.47
C ILE A 21 5.18 2.58 -5.69
N ASN A 22 4.06 3.28 -5.65
CA ASN A 22 3.74 4.35 -6.60
C ASN A 22 3.49 5.63 -5.81
N PHE A 23 4.23 6.69 -6.15
CA PHE A 23 4.04 8.00 -5.53
C PHE A 23 2.75 8.65 -5.99
N LYS A 24 2.07 9.32 -5.08
CA LYS A 24 0.94 10.19 -5.38
C LYS A 24 1.47 11.60 -5.61
N PHE A 25 1.46 12.03 -6.86
CA PHE A 25 1.92 13.36 -7.22
C PHE A 25 0.79 14.38 -7.12
N LEU A 26 1.04 15.49 -6.41
CA LEU A 26 0.17 16.67 -6.37
C LEU A 26 0.20 17.41 -7.71
N ASN A 27 1.35 17.34 -8.39
CA ASN A 27 1.57 17.89 -9.73
C ASN A 27 2.41 16.89 -10.53
N GLN A 28 1.90 16.45 -11.67
CA GLN A 28 2.56 15.45 -12.52
C GLN A 28 3.83 15.98 -13.20
N ASP A 29 3.85 17.26 -13.55
CA ASP A 29 4.98 17.86 -14.27
C ASP A 29 6.17 18.07 -13.33
N THR A 30 5.91 18.61 -12.13
CA THR A 30 6.95 18.89 -11.13
C THR A 30 7.26 17.71 -10.22
N LYS A 31 6.51 16.60 -10.33
CA LYS A 31 6.61 15.43 -9.44
C LYS A 31 6.50 15.76 -7.95
N GLN A 32 5.77 16.82 -7.63
CA GLN A 32 5.56 17.27 -6.26
C GLN A 32 4.76 16.22 -5.47
N ILE A 33 5.28 15.83 -4.31
CA ILE A 33 4.66 14.88 -3.37
C ILE A 33 4.21 15.60 -2.10
N ARG A 34 3.18 15.06 -1.43
CA ARG A 34 2.75 15.54 -0.12
C ARG A 34 3.57 14.89 0.98
N VAL A 35 4.14 15.72 1.83
CA VAL A 35 4.89 15.29 3.04
C VAL A 35 4.23 15.90 4.25
N GLU A 36 3.97 15.09 5.28
CA GLU A 36 3.36 15.52 6.53
C GLU A 36 4.02 14.83 7.71
N ASN A 37 4.61 15.61 8.62
CA ASN A 37 5.36 15.12 9.78
C ASN A 37 6.47 14.11 9.41
N GLY A 38 7.06 14.24 8.22
CA GLY A 38 8.09 13.33 7.71
C GLY A 38 7.56 12.06 7.03
N ALA A 39 6.27 11.81 7.02
CA ALA A 39 5.65 10.76 6.21
C ALA A 39 5.32 11.27 4.80
N VAL A 40 5.42 10.41 3.80
CA VAL A 40 5.16 10.70 2.38
C VAL A 40 3.86 10.06 1.94
N GLU A 41 2.92 10.81 1.35
CA GLU A 41 1.70 10.24 0.79
C GLU A 41 2.02 9.47 -0.49
N VAL A 42 1.51 8.23 -0.58
CA VAL A 42 1.72 7.37 -1.74
C VAL A 42 0.38 6.91 -2.33
N LEU A 43 0.41 6.56 -3.61
CA LEU A 43 -0.74 6.00 -4.31
C LEU A 43 -0.88 4.50 -4.00
N ASP A 44 0.20 3.76 -4.12
CA ASP A 44 0.22 2.33 -3.82
C ASP A 44 1.49 1.97 -3.05
N ALA A 45 1.38 1.02 -2.14
CA ALA A 45 2.50 0.40 -1.44
C ALA A 45 2.25 -1.11 -1.28
N SER A 46 3.33 -1.87 -1.28
CA SER A 46 3.24 -3.32 -1.01
C SER A 46 3.00 -3.59 0.48
N THR A 47 2.26 -4.65 0.78
CA THR A 47 1.76 -4.95 2.13
C THR A 47 2.71 -5.78 2.99
N GLY A 48 3.93 -6.07 2.52
CA GLY A 48 4.91 -6.84 3.29
C GLY A 48 5.38 -6.15 4.58
N PHE A 49 5.24 -4.82 4.68
CA PHE A 49 5.39 -4.07 5.92
C PHE A 49 4.37 -2.92 5.96
N PHE A 50 3.21 -3.21 6.54
CA PHE A 50 2.02 -2.38 6.42
C PHE A 50 1.28 -2.35 7.76
N LEU A 51 1.09 -1.17 8.33
CA LEU A 51 0.30 -0.95 9.53
C LEU A 51 -1.06 -0.37 9.11
N ILE A 52 -2.13 -1.02 9.51
CA ILE A 52 -3.50 -0.61 9.19
C ILE A 52 -4.24 -0.40 10.51
N LYS A 53 -4.77 0.80 10.73
CA LYS A 53 -5.68 1.02 11.86
C LYS A 53 -6.97 0.22 11.66
N ARG A 54 -7.51 -0.30 12.76
CA ARG A 54 -8.75 -1.10 12.75
C ARG A 54 -9.91 -0.35 12.07
N GLU A 55 -10.03 0.94 12.31
CA GLU A 55 -11.07 1.78 11.70
C GLU A 55 -11.05 1.78 10.15
N VAL A 56 -9.90 1.57 9.53
CA VAL A 56 -9.76 1.43 8.07
C VAL A 56 -10.52 0.19 7.59
N VAL A 57 -10.26 -0.95 8.25
CA VAL A 57 -10.94 -2.22 7.93
C VAL A 57 -12.44 -2.09 8.13
N GLU A 58 -12.87 -1.48 9.24
CA GLU A 58 -14.30 -1.29 9.56
C GLU A 58 -14.98 -0.38 8.51
N LYS A 59 -14.34 0.70 8.07
CA LYS A 59 -14.84 1.57 6.99
C LYS A 59 -14.92 0.83 5.65
N MET A 60 -13.91 0.00 5.33
CA MET A 60 -13.92 -0.80 4.12
C MET A 60 -15.02 -1.85 4.12
N MET A 61 -15.28 -2.52 5.26
CA MET A 61 -16.40 -3.46 5.40
C MET A 61 -17.75 -2.78 5.14
N GLN A 62 -17.92 -1.53 5.58
CA GLN A 62 -19.14 -0.74 5.34
C GLN A 62 -19.27 -0.30 3.88
N ALA A 63 -18.15 0.08 3.25
CA ALA A 63 -18.14 0.61 1.88
C ALA A 63 -18.26 -0.49 0.81
N TYR A 64 -17.81 -1.71 1.13
CA TYR A 64 -17.73 -2.84 0.20
C TYR A 64 -18.39 -4.11 0.78
N PRO A 65 -19.69 -4.07 1.11
CA PRO A 65 -20.38 -5.24 1.66
C PRO A 65 -20.41 -6.43 0.70
N GLU A 66 -20.31 -6.19 -0.61
CA GLU A 66 -20.26 -7.21 -1.67
C GLU A 66 -18.95 -8.04 -1.64
N LEU A 67 -17.91 -7.56 -0.97
CA LEU A 67 -16.66 -8.30 -0.80
C LEU A 67 -16.70 -9.31 0.35
N HIS A 68 -17.78 -9.33 1.12
CA HIS A 68 -17.98 -10.36 2.13
C HIS A 68 -18.18 -11.71 1.44
N TYR A 69 -17.44 -12.72 1.89
CA TYR A 69 -17.52 -14.06 1.32
C TYR A 69 -17.71 -15.13 2.41
N ARG A 70 -18.29 -16.27 1.98
CA ARG A 70 -18.35 -17.45 2.80
C ARG A 70 -16.97 -18.14 2.82
N ASN A 71 -16.41 -18.29 4.01
CA ASN A 71 -15.15 -19.01 4.19
C ASN A 71 -15.42 -20.51 4.35
N ASP A 72 -14.76 -21.34 3.54
CA ASP A 72 -14.84 -22.80 3.61
C ASP A 72 -13.75 -23.41 4.52
N SER A 73 -12.88 -22.58 5.11
CA SER A 73 -11.93 -23.01 6.11
C SER A 73 -12.65 -23.27 7.45
N ASN A 74 -12.14 -24.21 8.24
CA ASN A 74 -12.73 -24.57 9.54
C ASN A 74 -12.42 -23.51 10.60
N ILE A 75 -12.97 -22.29 10.42
CA ILE A 75 -12.91 -21.20 11.40
C ILE A 75 -14.19 -21.13 12.21
N ASP A 76 -14.10 -20.65 13.45
CA ASP A 76 -15.24 -20.42 14.33
C ASP A 76 -16.24 -19.45 13.65
N GLU A 77 -17.54 -19.80 13.65
CA GLU A 77 -18.62 -19.05 13.01
C GLU A 77 -18.66 -17.58 13.41
N LYS A 78 -18.29 -17.25 14.64
CA LYS A 78 -18.22 -15.85 15.10
C LYS A 78 -17.26 -14.95 14.31
N PHE A 79 -16.31 -15.55 13.58
CA PHE A 79 -15.34 -14.83 12.74
C PHE A 79 -15.79 -14.69 11.29
N HIS A 80 -16.81 -15.42 10.83
CA HIS A 80 -17.29 -15.35 9.44
C HIS A 80 -17.66 -13.93 9.02
N LYS A 81 -18.20 -13.13 9.94
CA LYS A 81 -18.54 -11.71 9.69
C LYS A 81 -17.35 -10.81 9.33
N TYR A 82 -16.13 -11.30 9.48
CA TYR A 82 -14.90 -10.58 9.13
C TYR A 82 -14.22 -11.08 7.84
N CYS A 83 -14.85 -12.03 7.13
CA CYS A 83 -14.31 -12.60 5.91
C CYS A 83 -14.63 -11.68 4.73
N TYR A 84 -13.68 -10.83 4.37
CA TYR A 84 -13.77 -9.90 3.24
C TYR A 84 -12.57 -10.04 2.31
N SER A 85 -12.82 -10.10 0.99
CA SER A 85 -11.78 -10.20 -0.04
C SER A 85 -11.24 -8.81 -0.43
N PHE A 86 -10.68 -8.09 0.53
CA PHE A 86 -10.10 -6.76 0.26
C PHE A 86 -8.84 -6.82 -0.61
N PHE A 87 -8.14 -7.95 -0.55
CA PHE A 87 -6.87 -8.23 -1.23
C PHE A 87 -7.08 -9.16 -2.42
N ASP A 88 -7.87 -8.74 -3.41
CA ASP A 88 -8.04 -9.43 -4.68
C ASP A 88 -7.11 -8.87 -5.74
N THR A 89 -6.89 -9.63 -6.82
CA THR A 89 -6.37 -9.09 -8.06
C THR A 89 -7.52 -8.67 -8.96
N ILE A 90 -7.49 -7.44 -9.47
CA ILE A 90 -8.54 -6.92 -10.35
C ILE A 90 -7.96 -6.23 -11.60
N HIS A 91 -8.77 -6.17 -12.65
CA HIS A 91 -8.59 -5.17 -13.69
C HIS A 91 -9.15 -3.84 -13.19
N ASP A 92 -8.29 -2.83 -13.08
CA ASP A 92 -8.73 -1.48 -12.72
C ASP A 92 -9.56 -0.91 -13.88
N PRO A 93 -10.84 -0.57 -13.66
CA PRO A 93 -11.68 -0.03 -14.72
C PRO A 93 -11.28 1.37 -15.18
N ASP A 94 -10.50 2.11 -14.36
CA ASP A 94 -10.15 3.50 -14.64
C ASP A 94 -8.93 3.61 -15.57
N ASP A 95 -7.93 2.71 -15.44
CA ASP A 95 -6.70 2.74 -16.24
C ASP A 95 -6.39 1.42 -16.96
N ASN A 96 -7.29 0.44 -16.87
CA ASN A 96 -7.18 -0.90 -17.46
C ASN A 96 -5.92 -1.67 -17.03
N ARG A 97 -5.36 -1.35 -15.86
CA ARG A 97 -4.22 -2.08 -15.29
C ARG A 97 -4.70 -3.33 -14.57
N TYR A 98 -3.94 -4.40 -14.67
CA TYR A 98 -4.08 -5.55 -13.80
C TYR A 98 -3.36 -5.27 -12.47
N LEU A 99 -4.13 -5.00 -11.43
CA LEU A 99 -3.61 -4.68 -10.11
C LEU A 99 -3.34 -5.96 -9.31
N SER A 100 -2.20 -5.97 -8.60
CA SER A 100 -1.94 -6.97 -7.56
C SER A 100 -2.89 -6.76 -6.38
N GLU A 101 -2.91 -7.74 -5.49
CA GLU A 101 -3.70 -7.72 -4.26
C GLU A 101 -3.38 -6.49 -3.39
N ASP A 102 -2.09 -6.16 -3.27
CA ASP A 102 -1.60 -5.00 -2.51
C ASP A 102 -2.18 -3.69 -3.07
N TYR A 103 -2.06 -3.51 -4.40
CA TYR A 103 -2.50 -2.30 -5.08
C TYR A 103 -4.02 -2.21 -5.14
N THR A 104 -4.71 -3.34 -5.27
CA THR A 104 -6.18 -3.38 -5.20
C THR A 104 -6.69 -2.88 -3.85
N PHE A 105 -6.07 -3.34 -2.75
CA PHE A 105 -6.41 -2.84 -1.41
C PHE A 105 -6.18 -1.32 -1.32
N CYS A 106 -5.03 -0.85 -1.80
CA CYS A 106 -4.69 0.58 -1.80
C CYS A 106 -5.75 1.41 -2.57
N ARG A 107 -6.14 0.95 -3.77
CA ARG A 107 -7.13 1.65 -4.60
C ARG A 107 -8.51 1.66 -4.00
N ARG A 108 -8.96 0.53 -3.43
CA ARG A 108 -10.24 0.46 -2.70
C ARG A 108 -10.29 1.45 -1.55
N TRP A 109 -9.22 1.52 -0.74
CA TRP A 109 -9.15 2.46 0.37
C TRP A 109 -9.22 3.92 -0.09
N GLN A 110 -8.47 4.27 -1.13
CA GLN A 110 -8.47 5.63 -1.69
C GLN A 110 -9.80 6.00 -2.34
N LYS A 111 -10.52 5.05 -2.96
CA LYS A 111 -11.81 5.28 -3.60
C LYS A 111 -12.89 5.75 -2.60
N ILE A 112 -12.72 5.41 -1.32
CA ILE A 112 -13.58 5.89 -0.22
C ILE A 112 -12.99 7.07 0.56
N GLY A 113 -12.00 7.76 -0.04
CA GLY A 113 -11.37 8.96 0.53
C GLY A 113 -10.21 8.70 1.50
N GLY A 114 -9.68 7.48 1.52
CA GLY A 114 -8.56 7.12 2.36
C GLY A 114 -7.20 7.59 1.84
N GLU A 115 -6.23 7.68 2.75
CA GLU A 115 -4.85 8.05 2.45
C GLU A 115 -3.90 6.93 2.88
N ILE A 116 -2.82 6.76 2.12
CA ILE A 116 -1.74 5.80 2.41
C ILE A 116 -0.45 6.58 2.56
N TRP A 117 0.27 6.29 3.63
CA TRP A 117 1.48 6.99 3.98
C TRP A 117 2.66 6.04 4.06
N LEU A 118 3.81 6.52 3.62
CA LEU A 118 5.10 5.81 3.64
C LEU A 118 6.02 6.47 4.67
N ASP A 119 6.66 5.66 5.52
CA ASP A 119 7.80 6.09 6.30
C ASP A 119 9.08 5.98 5.46
N PRO A 120 9.70 7.09 5.04
CA PRO A 120 10.92 7.04 4.24
C PRO A 120 12.17 6.70 5.05
N ASN A 121 12.10 6.73 6.38
CA ASN A 121 13.24 6.53 7.27
C ASN A 121 13.45 5.07 7.67
N THR A 122 12.39 4.24 7.59
CA THR A 122 12.50 2.81 7.86
C THR A 122 13.21 2.11 6.72
N LYS A 123 14.38 1.53 7.01
CA LYS A 123 15.20 0.78 6.06
C LYS A 123 14.92 -0.70 6.20
N LEU A 124 14.49 -1.33 5.12
CA LEU A 124 14.18 -2.74 5.07
C LEU A 124 14.98 -3.43 3.96
N ASN A 125 15.49 -4.61 4.26
CA ASN A 125 16.14 -5.47 3.29
C ASN A 125 15.18 -6.57 2.83
N HIS A 126 15.38 -7.06 1.62
CA HIS A 126 14.64 -8.19 1.12
C HIS A 126 15.59 -9.37 0.88
N VAL A 127 15.48 -10.38 1.73
CA VAL A 127 16.38 -11.54 1.72
C VAL A 127 15.84 -12.64 0.79
N GLY A 128 16.74 -13.20 0.01
CA GLY A 128 16.52 -14.37 -0.87
C GLY A 128 17.82 -15.13 -1.02
N SER A 129 18.16 -15.58 -2.22
CA SER A 129 19.50 -16.07 -2.57
C SER A 129 20.57 -14.97 -2.52
N TYR A 130 20.11 -13.71 -2.50
CA TYR A 130 20.89 -12.48 -2.35
C TYR A 130 20.15 -11.55 -1.38
N THR A 131 20.89 -10.71 -0.64
CA THR A 131 20.27 -9.68 0.21
C THR A 131 20.14 -8.39 -0.58
N PHE A 132 18.88 -7.98 -0.86
CA PHE A 132 18.58 -6.71 -1.50
C PHE A 132 18.45 -5.65 -0.41
N GLU A 133 19.45 -4.77 -0.29
CA GLU A 133 19.45 -3.70 0.70
C GLU A 133 18.55 -2.55 0.26
N GLY A 134 17.65 -2.13 1.15
CA GLY A 134 16.64 -1.11 0.88
C GLY A 134 16.86 0.16 1.69
N ASP A 135 16.86 1.30 0.98
CA ASP A 135 16.82 2.64 1.55
C ASP A 135 16.00 3.53 0.61
N VAL A 136 14.70 3.56 0.82
CA VAL A 136 13.76 4.30 -0.04
C VAL A 136 13.97 5.81 0.04
N SER A 137 14.56 6.33 1.11
CA SER A 137 14.85 7.76 1.25
C SER A 137 15.75 8.30 0.13
N LYS A 138 16.63 7.44 -0.42
CA LYS A 138 17.53 7.82 -1.51
C LYS A 138 16.82 8.19 -2.81
N ILE A 139 15.69 7.53 -3.11
CA ILE A 139 14.92 7.86 -4.33
C ILE A 139 14.04 9.08 -4.14
N ILE A 140 13.56 9.32 -2.92
CA ILE A 140 12.74 10.50 -2.59
C ILE A 140 13.59 11.77 -2.69
N ASN A 141 14.82 11.74 -2.15
CA ASN A 141 15.71 12.90 -2.12
C ASN A 141 16.27 13.27 -3.51
N GLN A 142 16.40 12.32 -4.44
CA GLN A 142 16.88 12.60 -5.81
C GLN A 142 15.86 13.40 -6.64
N GLY A 143 14.57 13.33 -6.34
CA GLY A 143 13.52 14.11 -7.00
C GLY A 143 13.48 15.59 -6.58
N SER A 144 14.20 15.99 -5.53
CA SER A 144 14.21 17.36 -4.99
C SER A 144 15.41 18.20 -5.47
N SER A 145 16.26 17.66 -6.35
CA SER A 145 17.53 18.29 -6.77
C SER A 145 17.59 18.69 -8.25
N ASN A 146 16.42 18.84 -8.92
CA ASN A 146 16.34 19.38 -10.28
C ASN A 146 15.43 20.60 -10.35
#